data_61122d6d4d16fa8dcd4eecb051c6f1f5
#
_entry.id   61122d6d4d16fa8dcd4eecb051c6f1f5
#
_cell.length_a   1.000
_cell.length_b   1.000
_cell.length_c   1.000
_cell.angle_alpha   90.00
_cell.angle_beta   90.00
_cell.angle_gamma   90.00
#
_symmetry.space_group_name_H-M   'P 1'
#
loop_
_entity.id
_entity.type
_entity.pdbx_description
1 polymer ?
#
loop_
_entity_poly.entity_id
_entity_poly.type
_entity_poly.pdbx_seq_one_letter_code
_entity_poly.pdbx_strand_id
1 'polypeptide(L)'
;CFSNMKENCYSMTTLQTNNAELNQKQVLMLMEYLTQWLIRSGVGYNDFVTALKPVFYQQALSELERIEQKPTDSAVSLLSGLHRKDVNAFKKAMQAGQPLTEAKVAEPVSVPARVIGLWLAEGLAEKIPFVSNDQVSFENLVKKVSTEKHPRSILNELERLNIVKEKDGLVMLQQRSFMPDVEQFEVR
;
A
#
# COMPACT_ATOMS: atom_id res chain seq x y z
N CYS A 1 -3.52 -46.65 -24.95
CA CYS A 1 -4.08 -46.14 -23.69
C CYS A 1 -3.32 -44.95 -23.07
N PHE A 2 -2.03 -44.76 -23.41
CA PHE A 2 -1.21 -43.67 -22.89
C PHE A 2 -1.37 -42.31 -23.62
N SER A 3 -1.90 -42.28 -24.82
CA SER A 3 -2.10 -41.09 -25.64
C SER A 3 -3.25 -40.20 -25.10
N ASN A 4 -4.36 -40.81 -24.71
CA ASN A 4 -5.56 -40.10 -24.23
C ASN A 4 -5.36 -39.41 -22.87
N MET A 5 -4.41 -39.88 -22.05
CA MET A 5 -4.15 -39.29 -20.73
C MET A 5 -3.34 -37.98 -20.81
N LYS A 6 -2.48 -37.86 -21.84
CA LYS A 6 -1.71 -36.60 -22.06
C LYS A 6 -2.59 -35.51 -22.64
N GLU A 7 -3.47 -35.77 -23.57
CA GLU A 7 -4.40 -34.78 -24.14
C GLU A 7 -5.38 -34.24 -23.10
N ASN A 8 -5.88 -35.08 -22.20
CA ASN A 8 -6.77 -34.65 -21.12
C ASN A 8 -6.06 -33.76 -20.08
N CYS A 9 -4.78 -34.02 -19.82
CA CYS A 9 -3.99 -33.19 -18.89
C CYS A 9 -3.69 -31.77 -19.46
N TYR A 10 -3.39 -31.69 -20.76
CA TYR A 10 -3.19 -30.39 -21.45
C TYR A 10 -4.50 -29.59 -21.54
N SER A 11 -5.62 -30.25 -21.79
CA SER A 11 -6.94 -29.60 -21.85
C SER A 11 -7.38 -29.04 -20.49
N MET A 12 -7.15 -29.74 -19.39
CA MET A 12 -7.45 -29.25 -18.04
C MET A 12 -6.55 -28.06 -17.63
N THR A 13 -5.28 -28.13 -17.96
CA THR A 13 -4.33 -27.02 -17.64
C THR A 13 -4.69 -25.77 -18.42
N THR A 14 -5.08 -25.89 -19.69
CA THR A 14 -5.48 -24.75 -20.52
C THR A 14 -6.81 -24.12 -20.05
N LEU A 15 -7.75 -24.91 -19.57
CA LEU A 15 -9.02 -24.43 -19.03
C LEU A 15 -8.82 -23.70 -17.68
N GLN A 16 -7.93 -24.18 -16.82
CA GLN A 16 -7.62 -23.54 -15.53
C GLN A 16 -6.89 -22.20 -15.70
N THR A 17 -5.93 -22.13 -16.64
CA THR A 17 -5.23 -20.85 -16.94
C THR A 17 -6.21 -19.84 -17.54
N ASN A 18 -7.12 -20.26 -18.41
CA ASN A 18 -8.11 -19.38 -19.03
C ASN A 18 -9.10 -18.81 -17.97
N ASN A 19 -9.50 -19.61 -16.98
CA ASN A 19 -10.35 -19.14 -15.88
C ASN A 19 -9.62 -18.15 -14.95
N ALA A 20 -8.35 -18.38 -14.65
CA ALA A 20 -7.56 -17.46 -13.81
C ALA A 20 -7.38 -16.10 -14.49
N GLU A 21 -7.07 -16.07 -15.79
CA GLU A 21 -6.96 -14.84 -16.58
C GLU A 21 -8.29 -14.10 -16.69
N LEU A 22 -9.39 -14.82 -16.88
CA LEU A 22 -10.73 -14.24 -16.94
C LEU A 22 -11.11 -13.61 -15.62
N ASN A 23 -10.89 -14.31 -14.51
CA ASN A 23 -11.15 -13.80 -13.16
C ASN A 23 -10.29 -12.55 -12.87
N GLN A 24 -9.02 -12.57 -13.27
CA GLN A 24 -8.13 -11.40 -13.12
C GLN A 24 -8.68 -10.20 -13.89
N LYS A 25 -9.11 -10.38 -15.14
CA LYS A 25 -9.71 -9.29 -15.94
C LYS A 25 -10.97 -8.71 -15.28
N GLN A 26 -11.85 -9.57 -14.78
CA GLN A 26 -13.06 -9.13 -14.07
C GLN A 26 -12.74 -8.33 -12.81
N VAL A 27 -11.76 -8.81 -12.02
CA VAL A 27 -11.29 -8.07 -10.83
C VAL A 27 -10.70 -6.71 -11.22
N LEU A 28 -9.90 -6.64 -12.28
CA LEU A 28 -9.32 -5.37 -12.74
C LEU A 28 -10.38 -4.36 -13.16
N MET A 29 -11.49 -4.79 -13.78
CA MET A 29 -12.62 -3.90 -14.10
C MET A 29 -13.27 -3.30 -12.84
N LEU A 30 -13.43 -4.09 -11.79
CA LEU A 30 -13.93 -3.58 -10.49
C LEU A 30 -12.92 -2.66 -9.83
N MET A 31 -11.62 -2.97 -9.96
CA MET A 31 -10.53 -2.19 -9.38
C MET A 31 -10.39 -0.79 -10.00
N GLU A 32 -10.88 -0.55 -11.20
CA GLU A 32 -10.78 0.76 -11.86
C GLU A 32 -11.43 1.87 -11.01
N TYR A 33 -12.67 1.67 -10.57
CA TYR A 33 -13.38 2.61 -9.71
C TYR A 33 -12.75 2.74 -8.32
N LEU A 34 -12.35 1.62 -7.73
CA LEU A 34 -11.68 1.61 -6.43
C LEU A 34 -10.33 2.34 -6.49
N THR A 35 -9.54 2.12 -7.54
CA THR A 35 -8.26 2.79 -7.74
C THR A 35 -8.42 4.30 -7.89
N GLN A 36 -9.45 4.75 -8.63
CA GLN A 36 -9.76 6.17 -8.73
C GLN A 36 -10.03 6.80 -7.36
N TRP A 37 -10.83 6.11 -6.53
CA TRP A 37 -11.12 6.57 -5.17
C TRP A 37 -9.87 6.57 -4.28
N LEU A 38 -9.03 5.51 -4.32
CA LEU A 38 -7.78 5.42 -3.57
C LEU A 38 -6.83 6.57 -3.93
N ILE A 39 -6.64 6.85 -5.23
CA ILE A 39 -5.79 7.95 -5.69
C ILE A 39 -6.32 9.31 -5.19
N ARG A 40 -7.63 9.53 -5.25
CA ARG A 40 -8.25 10.76 -4.72
C ARG A 40 -8.05 10.91 -3.22
N SER A 41 -8.02 9.80 -2.48
CA SER A 41 -7.74 9.77 -1.04
C SER A 41 -6.25 9.81 -0.70
N GLY A 42 -5.35 9.92 -1.69
CA GLY A 42 -3.90 9.97 -1.46
C GLY A 42 -3.22 8.61 -1.28
N VAL A 43 -3.95 7.53 -1.50
CA VAL A 43 -3.39 6.17 -1.40
C VAL A 43 -2.76 5.80 -2.74
N GLY A 44 -1.43 5.64 -2.75
CA GLY A 44 -0.66 5.24 -3.92
C GLY A 44 -0.63 3.73 -4.12
N TYR A 45 -0.11 3.30 -5.27
CA TYR A 45 0.03 1.88 -5.63
C TYR A 45 0.79 1.08 -4.55
N ASN A 46 1.95 1.56 -4.11
CA ASN A 46 2.77 0.84 -3.14
C ASN A 46 2.10 0.71 -1.78
N ASP A 47 1.41 1.78 -1.33
CA ASP A 47 0.67 1.79 -0.06
C ASP A 47 -0.47 0.76 -0.11
N PHE A 48 -1.21 0.75 -1.23
CA PHE A 48 -2.31 -0.19 -1.44
C PHE A 48 -1.83 -1.64 -1.53
N VAL A 49 -0.79 -1.92 -2.30
CA VAL A 49 -0.21 -3.28 -2.40
C VAL A 49 0.30 -3.77 -1.04
N THR A 50 0.92 -2.89 -0.25
CA THR A 50 1.36 -3.23 1.10
C THR A 50 0.18 -3.55 2.02
N ALA A 51 -0.88 -2.75 1.96
CA ALA A 51 -2.12 -2.97 2.73
C ALA A 51 -2.86 -4.26 2.34
N LEU A 52 -2.68 -4.75 1.11
CA LEU A 52 -3.26 -6.02 0.66
C LEU A 52 -2.52 -7.26 1.17
N LYS A 53 -1.24 -7.15 1.55
CA LYS A 53 -0.45 -8.31 1.99
C LYS A 53 -1.11 -9.13 3.11
N PRO A 54 -1.61 -8.53 4.21
CA PRO A 54 -2.30 -9.28 5.26
C PRO A 54 -3.57 -9.97 4.76
N VAL A 55 -4.27 -9.38 3.80
CA VAL A 55 -5.47 -9.97 3.19
C VAL A 55 -5.09 -11.25 2.43
N PHE A 56 -4.06 -11.19 1.58
CA PHE A 56 -3.55 -12.36 0.86
C PHE A 56 -3.04 -13.45 1.80
N TYR A 57 -2.39 -13.06 2.91
CA TYR A 57 -1.93 -14.01 3.93
C TYR A 57 -3.10 -14.75 4.58
N GLN A 58 -4.15 -14.04 5.01
CA GLN A 58 -5.33 -14.64 5.63
C GLN A 58 -6.09 -15.55 4.67
N GLN A 59 -6.29 -15.11 3.43
CA GLN A 59 -6.99 -15.91 2.44
C GLN A 59 -6.20 -17.17 2.05
N ALA A 60 -4.87 -17.11 2.03
CA ALA A 60 -4.04 -18.29 1.81
C ALA A 60 -4.16 -19.31 2.96
N LEU A 61 -4.24 -18.86 4.21
CA LEU A 61 -4.49 -19.75 5.35
C LEU A 61 -5.87 -20.43 5.25
N SER A 62 -6.92 -19.67 4.96
CA SER A 62 -8.27 -20.20 4.80
C SER A 62 -8.37 -21.20 3.64
N GLU A 63 -7.66 -20.95 2.54
CA GLU A 63 -7.65 -21.86 1.41
C GLU A 63 -6.90 -23.16 1.73
N LEU A 64 -5.77 -23.09 2.45
CA LEU A 64 -5.06 -24.28 2.90
C LEU A 64 -5.91 -25.13 3.85
N GLU A 65 -6.66 -24.50 4.75
CA GLU A 65 -7.62 -25.17 5.62
C GLU A 65 -8.73 -25.85 4.80
N ARG A 66 -9.31 -25.14 3.82
CA ARG A 66 -10.36 -25.68 2.94
C ARG A 66 -9.92 -26.92 2.16
N ILE A 67 -8.64 -26.97 1.73
CA ILE A 67 -8.06 -28.11 0.99
C ILE A 67 -7.38 -29.13 1.92
N GLU A 68 -7.57 -29.01 3.22
CA GLU A 68 -7.01 -29.91 4.26
C GLU A 68 -5.48 -30.04 4.22
N GLN A 69 -4.79 -28.97 3.78
CA GLN A 69 -3.34 -28.93 3.74
C GLN A 69 -2.76 -28.18 4.95
N LYS A 70 -1.62 -28.69 5.45
CA LYS A 70 -0.93 -28.06 6.57
C LYS A 70 -0.39 -26.67 6.20
N PRO A 71 -0.68 -25.60 6.96
CA PRO A 71 -0.24 -24.23 6.69
C PRO A 71 1.24 -24.03 7.07
N THR A 72 2.15 -24.58 6.26
CA THR A 72 3.58 -24.32 6.38
C THR A 72 3.93 -22.95 5.77
N ASP A 73 5.00 -22.30 6.25
CA ASP A 73 5.44 -21.01 5.71
C ASP A 73 5.68 -21.06 4.18
N SER A 74 6.15 -22.22 3.70
CA SER A 74 6.35 -22.46 2.26
C SER A 74 5.05 -22.57 1.49
N ALA A 75 4.06 -23.29 2.03
CA ALA A 75 2.75 -23.44 1.40
C ALA A 75 2.00 -22.09 1.35
N VAL A 76 2.01 -21.35 2.45
CA VAL A 76 1.43 -20.00 2.51
C VAL A 76 2.12 -19.05 1.54
N SER A 77 3.46 -19.04 1.50
CA SER A 77 4.23 -18.21 0.56
C SER A 77 3.93 -18.55 -0.89
N LEU A 78 3.85 -19.84 -1.23
CA LEU A 78 3.54 -20.31 -2.58
C LEU A 78 2.13 -19.91 -3.02
N LEU A 79 1.14 -20.12 -2.15
CA LEU A 79 -0.26 -19.87 -2.47
C LEU A 79 -0.60 -18.38 -2.51
N SER A 80 -0.07 -17.59 -1.56
CA SER A 80 -0.32 -16.15 -1.49
C SER A 80 0.53 -15.31 -2.44
N GLY A 81 1.66 -15.84 -2.93
CA GLY A 81 2.67 -15.07 -3.66
C GLY A 81 3.50 -14.13 -2.77
N LEU A 82 3.30 -14.14 -1.45
CA LEU A 82 4.04 -13.30 -0.51
C LEU A 82 5.46 -13.82 -0.28
N HIS A 83 6.39 -12.90 -0.06
CA HIS A 83 7.74 -13.27 0.33
C HIS A 83 7.74 -13.96 1.71
N ARG A 84 8.59 -15.00 1.90
CA ARG A 84 8.68 -15.73 3.18
C ARG A 84 8.93 -14.84 4.39
N LYS A 85 9.65 -13.72 4.21
CA LYS A 85 9.88 -12.73 5.25
C LYS A 85 8.57 -12.10 5.74
N ASP A 86 7.67 -11.77 4.82
CA ASP A 86 6.35 -11.20 5.15
C ASP A 86 5.47 -12.25 5.82
N VAL A 87 5.45 -13.49 5.30
CA VAL A 87 4.74 -14.62 5.91
C VAL A 87 5.16 -14.85 7.37
N ASN A 88 6.48 -14.82 7.63
CA ASN A 88 7.00 -14.96 8.99
C ASN A 88 6.63 -13.79 9.91
N ALA A 89 6.60 -12.56 9.38
CA ALA A 89 6.17 -11.39 10.14
C ALA A 89 4.69 -11.49 10.54
N PHE A 90 3.82 -11.87 9.62
CA PHE A 90 2.39 -12.06 9.89
C PHE A 90 2.13 -13.21 10.86
N LYS A 91 2.85 -14.32 10.72
CA LYS A 91 2.77 -15.45 11.64
C LYS A 91 3.11 -15.06 13.07
N LYS A 92 4.20 -14.29 13.26
CA LYS A 92 4.61 -13.79 14.58
C LYS A 92 3.58 -12.83 15.17
N ALA A 93 3.04 -11.91 14.36
CA ALA A 93 1.98 -10.98 14.80
C ALA A 93 0.73 -11.75 15.25
N MET A 94 0.29 -12.74 14.48
CA MET A 94 -0.85 -13.59 14.83
C MET A 94 -0.60 -14.37 16.15
N GLN A 95 0.58 -14.94 16.33
CA GLN A 95 0.96 -15.64 17.56
C GLN A 95 1.01 -14.71 18.78
N ALA A 96 1.35 -13.44 18.58
CA ALA A 96 1.37 -12.41 19.61
C ALA A 96 -0.02 -11.77 19.85
N GLY A 97 -1.08 -12.19 19.15
CA GLY A 97 -2.41 -11.61 19.25
C GLY A 97 -2.48 -10.16 18.73
N GLN A 98 -1.51 -9.75 17.90
CA GLN A 98 -1.47 -8.42 17.31
C GLN A 98 -2.24 -8.38 15.98
N PRO A 99 -2.88 -7.25 15.64
CA PRO A 99 -3.48 -7.06 14.32
C PRO A 99 -2.42 -7.26 13.22
N LEU A 100 -2.77 -7.96 12.15
CA LEU A 100 -1.86 -8.20 11.03
C LEU A 100 -1.45 -6.89 10.32
N THR A 101 -2.27 -5.84 10.43
CA THR A 101 -1.99 -4.50 9.94
C THR A 101 -0.83 -3.82 10.68
N GLU A 102 -0.53 -4.26 11.92
CA GLU A 102 0.59 -3.78 12.73
C GLU A 102 1.84 -4.67 12.62
N ALA A 103 1.74 -5.79 11.91
CA ALA A 103 2.91 -6.60 11.63
C ALA A 103 3.97 -5.74 10.93
N LYS A 104 5.20 -5.76 11.46
CA LYS A 104 6.35 -5.03 10.89
C LYS A 104 6.75 -5.62 9.52
N VAL A 105 5.84 -5.58 8.59
CA VAL A 105 6.12 -5.69 7.16
C VAL A 105 6.78 -4.38 6.78
N ALA A 106 7.90 -4.45 6.09
CA ALA A 106 8.59 -3.23 5.64
C ALA A 106 7.64 -2.42 4.75
N GLU A 107 6.94 -1.47 5.35
CA GLU A 107 6.12 -0.51 4.62
C GLU A 107 7.05 0.51 3.98
N PRO A 108 6.99 0.69 2.68
CA PRO A 108 7.41 1.94 2.11
C PRO A 108 6.35 3.00 2.47
N VAL A 109 6.47 3.61 3.65
CA VAL A 109 5.70 4.83 3.96
C VAL A 109 5.94 5.81 2.82
N SER A 110 4.87 6.37 2.24
CA SER A 110 4.98 7.25 1.09
C SER A 110 5.92 8.42 1.36
N VAL A 111 6.65 8.88 0.34
CA VAL A 111 7.60 10.00 0.53
C VAL A 111 6.91 11.23 1.14
N PRO A 112 5.70 11.66 0.70
CA PRO A 112 4.97 12.74 1.33
C PRO A 112 4.73 12.52 2.84
N ALA A 113 4.26 11.33 3.23
CA ALA A 113 4.00 11.01 4.64
C ALA A 113 5.29 11.01 5.48
N ARG A 114 6.40 10.52 4.92
CA ARG A 114 7.72 10.56 5.57
C ARG A 114 8.23 12.00 5.76
N VAL A 115 7.99 12.88 4.78
CA VAL A 115 8.37 14.31 4.89
C VAL A 115 7.61 14.98 6.02
N ILE A 116 6.30 14.77 6.12
CA ILE A 116 5.48 15.30 7.23
C ILE A 116 5.90 14.67 8.57
N GLY A 117 6.12 13.36 8.61
CA GLY A 117 6.62 12.69 9.81
C GLY A 117 7.95 13.27 10.30
N LEU A 118 8.89 13.56 9.39
CA LEU A 118 10.17 14.20 9.72
C LEU A 118 9.96 15.63 10.20
N TRP A 119 9.08 16.41 9.55
CA TRP A 119 8.74 17.78 9.96
C TRP A 119 8.27 17.83 11.42
N LEU A 120 7.34 16.93 11.77
CA LEU A 120 6.80 16.83 13.13
C LEU A 120 7.83 16.30 14.13
N ALA A 121 8.62 15.31 13.75
CA ALA A 121 9.63 14.70 14.62
C ALA A 121 10.80 15.65 14.95
N GLU A 122 11.19 16.52 13.99
CA GLU A 122 12.20 17.56 14.24
C GLU A 122 11.63 18.77 14.99
N GLY A 123 10.34 18.80 15.31
CA GLY A 123 9.69 19.90 16.04
C GLY A 123 9.78 21.24 15.33
N LEU A 124 9.79 21.25 14.01
CA LEU A 124 9.93 22.45 13.22
C LEU A 124 8.69 23.35 13.32
N ALA A 125 8.86 24.65 13.04
CA ALA A 125 7.77 25.61 13.06
C ALA A 125 6.65 25.18 12.06
N GLU A 126 5.39 25.54 12.36
CA GLU A 126 4.24 25.29 11.49
C GLU A 126 4.39 25.89 10.08
N LYS A 127 5.28 26.89 9.95
CA LYS A 127 5.61 27.58 8.70
C LYS A 127 7.11 27.54 8.47
N ILE A 128 7.52 26.99 7.34
CA ILE A 128 8.93 26.97 6.92
C ILE A 128 9.05 27.48 5.48
N PRO A 129 10.19 28.08 5.10
CA PRO A 129 10.40 28.48 3.71
C PRO A 129 10.46 27.25 2.79
N PHE A 130 10.00 27.43 1.53
CA PHE A 130 10.15 26.37 0.53
C PHE A 130 11.63 26.11 0.23
N VAL A 131 12.42 27.18 0.03
CA VAL A 131 13.88 27.15 -0.16
C VAL A 131 14.53 28.08 0.83
N SER A 132 15.65 27.67 1.43
CA SER A 132 16.52 28.52 2.24
C SER A 132 17.95 28.00 2.18
N ASN A 133 18.92 28.92 2.13
CA ASN A 133 20.35 28.58 2.15
C ASN A 133 20.88 28.37 3.58
N ASP A 134 20.33 29.11 4.56
CA ASP A 134 20.86 29.18 5.92
C ASP A 134 19.93 28.61 7.00
N GLN A 135 18.75 28.15 6.62
CA GLN A 135 17.73 27.65 7.55
C GLN A 135 17.09 26.36 7.07
N VAL A 136 16.33 25.74 7.97
CA VAL A 136 15.48 24.61 7.61
C VAL A 136 14.47 25.02 6.55
N SER A 137 14.37 24.26 5.47
CA SER A 137 13.44 24.49 4.38
C SER A 137 12.70 23.21 4.00
N PHE A 138 11.56 23.38 3.35
CA PHE A 138 10.80 22.23 2.83
C PHE A 138 11.62 21.42 1.82
N GLU A 139 12.39 22.10 0.95
CA GLU A 139 13.27 21.43 0.00
C GLU A 139 14.31 20.54 0.72
N ASN A 140 14.91 21.03 1.82
CA ASN A 140 15.87 20.26 2.59
C ASN A 140 15.23 19.06 3.29
N LEU A 141 13.99 19.20 3.79
CA LEU A 141 13.24 18.07 4.36
C LEU A 141 12.99 16.99 3.31
N VAL A 142 12.56 17.37 2.11
CA VAL A 142 12.34 16.41 1.02
C VAL A 142 13.64 15.70 0.65
N LYS A 143 14.76 16.42 0.51
CA LYS A 143 16.07 15.85 0.19
C LYS A 143 16.58 14.88 1.26
N LYS A 144 16.30 15.12 2.55
CA LYS A 144 16.62 14.18 3.64
C LYS A 144 15.84 12.85 3.51
N VAL A 145 14.63 12.90 2.97
CA VAL A 145 13.73 11.73 2.86
C VAL A 145 13.94 10.99 1.55
N SER A 146 14.16 11.70 0.45
CA SER A 146 14.29 11.12 -0.89
C SER A 146 15.12 12.02 -1.80
N THR A 147 16.12 11.43 -2.46
CA THR A 147 16.92 12.11 -3.49
C THR A 147 16.33 11.98 -4.90
N GLU A 148 15.35 11.05 -5.08
CA GLU A 148 14.75 10.75 -6.38
C GLU A 148 13.53 11.62 -6.69
N LYS A 149 12.87 12.16 -5.68
CA LYS A 149 11.63 12.92 -5.84
C LYS A 149 11.89 14.41 -5.81
N HIS A 150 11.36 15.11 -6.80
CA HIS A 150 11.48 16.57 -6.86
C HIS A 150 10.65 17.25 -5.75
N PRO A 151 11.21 18.19 -4.96
CA PRO A 151 10.51 18.82 -3.84
C PRO A 151 9.18 19.48 -4.22
N ARG A 152 9.12 20.11 -5.39
CA ARG A 152 7.89 20.73 -5.90
C ARG A 152 6.76 19.70 -6.15
N SER A 153 7.09 18.52 -6.64
CA SER A 153 6.11 17.45 -6.85
C SER A 153 5.53 16.92 -5.52
N ILE A 154 6.38 16.82 -4.49
CA ILE A 154 5.93 16.43 -3.14
C ILE A 154 5.04 17.51 -2.54
N LEU A 155 5.41 18.80 -2.70
CA LEU A 155 4.59 19.90 -2.23
C LEU A 155 3.21 19.91 -2.89
N ASN A 156 3.15 19.80 -4.22
CA ASN A 156 1.89 19.78 -4.96
C ASN A 156 0.98 18.63 -4.51
N GLU A 157 1.54 17.44 -4.21
CA GLU A 157 0.79 16.32 -3.70
C GLU A 157 0.26 16.59 -2.27
N LEU A 158 1.07 17.16 -1.40
CA LEU A 158 0.65 17.53 -0.04
C LEU A 158 -0.42 18.63 -0.05
N GLU A 159 -0.35 19.59 -0.99
CA GLU A 159 -1.39 20.60 -1.19
C GLU A 159 -2.69 19.98 -1.72
N ARG A 160 -2.59 19.05 -2.68
CA ARG A 160 -3.75 18.31 -3.20
C ARG A 160 -4.48 17.55 -2.09
N LEU A 161 -3.74 17.03 -1.12
CA LEU A 161 -4.26 16.33 0.06
C LEU A 161 -4.70 17.29 1.19
N ASN A 162 -4.58 18.62 0.99
CA ASN A 162 -4.85 19.64 2.02
C ASN A 162 -4.05 19.47 3.31
N ILE A 163 -2.87 18.87 3.25
CA ILE A 163 -1.98 18.67 4.40
C ILE A 163 -1.11 19.91 4.62
N VAL A 164 -0.70 20.54 3.54
CA VAL A 164 0.06 21.80 3.57
C VAL A 164 -0.56 22.83 2.63
N LYS A 165 -0.17 24.09 2.78
CA LYS A 165 -0.48 25.19 1.88
C LYS A 165 0.75 26.05 1.65
N GLU A 166 1.07 26.35 0.40
CA GLU A 166 2.11 27.33 0.07
C GLU A 166 1.48 28.70 -0.11
N LYS A 167 2.12 29.70 0.50
CA LYS A 167 1.80 31.09 0.30
C LYS A 167 3.07 31.94 0.46
N ASP A 168 3.35 32.78 -0.53
CA ASP A 168 4.48 33.73 -0.50
C ASP A 168 5.84 33.06 -0.24
N GLY A 169 6.04 31.84 -0.81
CA GLY A 169 7.27 31.06 -0.63
C GLY A 169 7.40 30.35 0.72
N LEU A 170 6.36 30.43 1.57
CA LEU A 170 6.27 29.73 2.85
C LEU A 170 5.32 28.54 2.73
N VAL A 171 5.75 27.38 3.20
CA VAL A 171 4.95 26.16 3.31
C VAL A 171 4.41 26.07 4.74
N MET A 172 3.10 25.93 4.85
CA MET A 172 2.40 25.93 6.13
C MET A 172 1.67 24.60 6.31
N LEU A 173 1.86 23.95 7.46
CA LEU A 173 1.05 22.79 7.86
C LEU A 173 -0.40 23.21 8.10
N GLN A 174 -1.34 22.48 7.53
CA GLN A 174 -2.76 22.63 7.82
C GLN A 174 -3.10 21.73 9.01
N GLN A 175 -3.57 22.32 10.12
CA GLN A 175 -4.10 21.56 11.24
C GLN A 175 -5.43 20.92 10.87
N ARG A 176 -5.40 19.82 10.12
CA ARG A 176 -6.53 18.90 10.05
C ARG A 176 -6.08 17.57 10.62
N SER A 177 -6.77 17.16 11.68
CA SER A 177 -6.66 15.80 12.17
C SER A 177 -6.87 14.84 10.97
N PHE A 178 -6.07 13.79 10.91
CA PHE A 178 -6.22 12.68 9.97
C PHE A 178 -7.53 11.91 10.27
N MET A 179 -8.68 12.58 10.26
CA MET A 179 -9.96 11.89 10.17
C MET A 179 -10.39 11.93 8.71
N PRO A 180 -10.59 10.78 8.07
CA PRO A 180 -11.29 10.75 6.79
C PRO A 180 -12.65 11.42 6.99
N ASP A 181 -13.00 12.36 6.11
CA ASP A 181 -14.33 12.95 6.06
C ASP A 181 -15.35 11.84 5.78
N VAL A 182 -15.97 11.31 6.84
CA VAL A 182 -17.01 10.27 6.78
C VAL A 182 -18.33 10.86 6.26
N GLU A 183 -18.42 12.17 6.07
CA GLU A 183 -19.65 12.86 5.66
C GLU A 183 -19.99 12.79 4.17
N GLN A 184 -19.20 12.13 3.33
CA GLN A 184 -19.51 12.02 1.90
C GLN A 184 -20.23 10.72 1.47
N PHE A 185 -20.70 9.91 2.40
CA PHE A 185 -21.52 8.74 2.11
C PHE A 185 -23.01 8.95 2.41
N GLU A 186 -23.57 10.10 2.08
CA GLU A 186 -25.02 10.16 1.86
C GLU A 186 -25.30 9.69 0.42
N VAL A 187 -25.71 8.44 0.34
CA VAL A 187 -26.31 7.83 -0.84
C VAL A 187 -27.62 8.54 -1.13
N ARG A 188 -27.68 9.21 -2.29
CA ARG A 188 -28.94 9.59 -2.94
C ARG A 188 -29.36 8.51 -3.91
#